data_e02e4a72890aef6a3954047dee8749f4
#
_entry.id   e02e4a72890aef6a3954047dee8749f4
#
_cell.length_a   1.000
_cell.length_b   1.000
_cell.length_c   1.000
_cell.angle_alpha   90.00
_cell.angle_beta   90.00
_cell.angle_gamma   90.00
#
_symmetry.space_group_name_H-M   'P 1'
#
loop_
_entity.id
_entity.type
_entity.pdbx_description
1 polymer ?
#
loop_
_entity_poly.entity_id
_entity_poly.type
_entity_poly.pdbx_seq_one_letter_code
_entity_poly.pdbx_strand_id
1 'polypeptide(L)'
;MANEFNADDLLAFVHIEKAAGTTFIHILRRNFFLRYLDVRPYGIESGGLFLSGDLRISTRILPGLKCFSGHAVTPYSDLGRPGKIKYITIMRDPVKRYLSQYQHWIEKTGLDVDFEDFLEIEELSNFQTRKYAGRDDLDEAKRR
;
A
#
# COMPACT_ATOMS: atom_id res chain seq x y z
N MET A 1 8.20 -12.59 -20.72
CA MET A 1 9.47 -11.82 -20.65
C MET A 1 9.61 -11.34 -19.21
N ALA A 2 10.65 -11.75 -18.50
CA ALA A 2 10.95 -11.23 -17.17
C ALA A 2 11.25 -9.73 -17.31
N ASN A 3 10.48 -8.90 -16.61
CA ASN A 3 10.73 -7.46 -16.54
C ASN A 3 12.02 -7.27 -15.72
N GLU A 4 13.14 -7.05 -16.37
CA GLU A 4 14.40 -6.77 -15.70
C GLU A 4 14.28 -5.49 -14.87
N PHE A 5 14.76 -5.55 -13.63
CA PHE A 5 14.80 -4.41 -12.73
C PHE A 5 16.03 -3.56 -13.08
N ASN A 6 15.80 -2.37 -13.64
CA ASN A 6 16.84 -1.47 -14.06
C ASN A 6 17.41 -0.63 -12.91
N ALA A 7 18.61 -0.08 -13.12
CA ALA A 7 19.27 0.74 -12.10
C ALA A 7 18.44 1.96 -11.66
N ASP A 8 17.58 2.49 -12.53
CA ASP A 8 16.72 3.65 -12.25
C ASP A 8 15.32 3.28 -11.72
N ASP A 9 15.01 1.99 -11.68
CA ASP A 9 13.70 1.55 -11.20
C ASP A 9 13.57 1.70 -9.68
N LEU A 10 12.35 2.00 -9.26
CA LEU A 10 11.96 2.06 -7.86
C LEU A 10 11.00 0.91 -7.57
N LEU A 11 11.19 0.27 -6.42
CA LEU A 11 10.26 -0.72 -5.90
C LEU A 11 9.27 -0.06 -4.96
N ALA A 12 7.98 -0.16 -5.25
CA ALA A 12 6.90 0.36 -4.44
C ALA A 12 6.11 -0.80 -3.80
N PHE A 13 6.14 -0.92 -2.50
CA PHE A 13 5.31 -1.90 -1.80
C PHE A 13 3.97 -1.27 -1.41
N VAL A 14 2.90 -1.75 -2.03
CA VAL A 14 1.52 -1.39 -1.69
C VAL A 14 1.12 -2.14 -0.43
N HIS A 15 1.14 -1.45 0.70
CA HIS A 15 0.85 -2.06 2.00
C HIS A 15 -0.66 -2.18 2.20
N ILE A 16 -1.18 -3.38 2.00
CA ILE A 16 -2.56 -3.76 2.33
C ILE A 16 -2.61 -4.15 3.81
N GLU A 17 -3.49 -3.51 4.56
CA GLU A 17 -3.66 -3.77 5.98
C GLU A 17 -4.15 -5.21 6.23
N LYS A 18 -3.65 -5.82 7.31
CA LYS A 18 -3.99 -7.17 7.77
C LYS A 18 -3.62 -8.30 6.77
N ALA A 19 -2.72 -8.02 5.83
CA ALA A 19 -2.17 -8.97 4.86
C ALA A 19 -0.68 -9.32 5.12
N ALA A 20 -0.23 -9.34 6.37
CA ALA A 20 1.15 -9.61 6.79
C ALA A 20 2.20 -8.58 6.29
N GLY A 21 1.77 -7.39 5.88
CA GLY A 21 2.64 -6.35 5.33
C GLY A 21 3.74 -5.89 6.28
N THR A 22 3.49 -5.87 7.60
CA THR A 22 4.48 -5.46 8.60
C THR A 22 5.74 -6.34 8.56
N THR A 23 5.58 -7.65 8.50
CA THR A 23 6.70 -8.59 8.37
C THR A 23 7.49 -8.34 7.08
N PHE A 24 6.78 -8.12 5.98
CA PHE A 24 7.41 -7.85 4.69
C PHE A 24 8.16 -6.52 4.66
N ILE A 25 7.64 -5.48 5.31
CA ILE A 25 8.33 -4.21 5.49
C ILE A 25 9.67 -4.40 6.22
N HIS A 26 9.72 -5.23 7.25
CA HIS A 26 10.99 -5.55 7.92
C HIS A 26 11.99 -6.21 6.98
N ILE A 27 11.53 -7.10 6.11
CA ILE A 27 12.39 -7.73 5.07
C ILE A 27 12.90 -6.66 4.11
N LEU A 28 12.04 -5.77 3.61
CA LEU A 28 12.43 -4.69 2.71
C LEU A 28 13.45 -3.74 3.36
N ARG A 29 13.22 -3.32 4.62
CA ARG A 29 14.16 -2.47 5.38
C ARG A 29 15.54 -3.11 5.50
N ARG A 30 15.61 -4.41 5.76
CA ARG A 30 16.90 -5.12 5.86
C ARG A 30 17.62 -5.23 4.53
N ASN A 31 16.90 -5.47 3.43
CA ASN A 31 17.49 -5.66 2.11
C ASN A 31 17.89 -4.33 1.45
N PHE A 32 17.11 -3.29 1.60
CA PHE A 32 17.37 -1.98 1.00
C PHE A 32 18.10 -1.01 1.93
N PHE A 33 18.09 -1.27 3.24
CA PHE A 33 18.78 -0.51 4.28
C PHE A 33 18.61 1.01 4.12
N LEU A 34 19.71 1.78 3.88
CA LEU A 34 19.68 3.23 3.66
C LEU A 34 19.01 3.67 2.36
N ARG A 35 18.51 2.73 1.54
CA ARG A 35 17.84 2.99 0.26
C ARG A 35 16.33 2.69 0.33
N TYR A 36 15.81 2.53 1.55
CA TYR A 36 14.39 2.27 1.84
C TYR A 36 13.77 3.44 2.60
N LEU A 37 12.53 3.76 2.28
CA LEU A 37 11.76 4.79 2.98
C LEU A 37 10.31 4.35 3.24
N ASP A 38 9.85 4.49 4.48
CA ASP A 38 8.42 4.50 4.79
C ASP A 38 7.87 5.87 4.43
N VAL A 39 6.95 5.89 3.47
CA VAL A 39 6.42 7.15 2.95
C VAL A 39 5.03 7.45 3.49
N ARG A 40 4.78 8.75 3.65
CA ARG A 40 3.49 9.33 3.96
C ARG A 40 3.24 10.52 3.04
N PRO A 41 1.98 10.87 2.76
CA PRO A 41 1.68 12.11 2.05
C PRO A 41 2.19 13.32 2.84
N TYR A 42 2.84 14.25 2.16
CA TYR A 42 3.27 15.51 2.76
C TYR A 42 2.23 16.62 2.56
N GLY A 43 1.36 16.47 1.56
CA GLY A 43 0.30 17.43 1.24
C GLY A 43 -1.06 17.05 1.83
N ILE A 44 -1.80 18.04 2.33
CA ILE A 44 -3.16 17.86 2.84
C ILE A 44 -4.14 17.60 1.67
N GLU A 45 -3.84 18.14 0.49
CA GLU A 45 -4.69 18.07 -0.71
C GLU A 45 -4.69 16.71 -1.42
N SER A 46 -3.82 15.80 -1.00
CA SER A 46 -3.64 14.50 -1.67
C SER A 46 -4.76 13.48 -1.43
N GLY A 47 -5.76 13.82 -0.62
CA GLY A 47 -6.78 12.84 -0.20
C GLY A 47 -6.19 11.61 0.49
N GLY A 48 -5.01 11.76 1.11
CA GLY A 48 -4.29 10.66 1.77
C GLY A 48 -3.48 9.77 0.81
N LEU A 49 -3.38 10.11 -0.49
CA LEU A 49 -2.56 9.38 -1.46
C LEU A 49 -1.13 9.93 -1.52
N PHE A 50 -0.18 9.04 -1.80
CA PHE A 50 1.20 9.40 -2.08
C PHE A 50 1.35 9.71 -3.57
N LEU A 51 1.73 10.95 -3.90
CA LEU A 51 1.74 11.48 -5.25
C LEU A 51 3.16 11.87 -5.73
N SER A 52 3.26 12.33 -6.97
CA SER A 52 4.53 12.73 -7.62
C SER A 52 5.28 13.81 -6.85
N GLY A 53 4.58 14.76 -6.23
CA GLY A 53 5.18 15.77 -5.35
C GLY A 53 5.85 15.16 -4.12
N ASP A 54 5.18 14.21 -3.49
CA ASP A 54 5.69 13.50 -2.32
C ASP A 54 6.91 12.63 -2.67
N LEU A 55 6.86 11.94 -3.82
CA LEU A 55 8.00 11.15 -4.30
C LEU A 55 9.21 12.05 -4.60
N ARG A 56 8.99 13.23 -5.17
CA ARG A 56 10.06 14.20 -5.43
C ARG A 56 10.71 14.69 -4.14
N ILE A 57 9.92 14.96 -3.10
CA ILE A 57 10.44 15.32 -1.78
C ILE A 57 11.22 14.14 -1.18
N SER A 58 10.64 12.95 -1.21
CA SER A 58 11.27 11.73 -0.70
C SER A 58 12.63 11.45 -1.36
N THR A 59 12.74 11.62 -2.68
CA THR A 59 14.01 11.44 -3.41
C THR A 59 15.03 12.54 -3.15
N ARG A 60 14.61 13.74 -2.74
CA ARG A 60 15.52 14.80 -2.28
C ARG A 60 16.07 14.51 -0.89
N ILE A 61 15.23 13.99 0.01
CA ILE A 61 15.64 13.60 1.37
C ILE A 61 16.57 12.39 1.30
N LEU A 62 16.28 11.43 0.42
CA LEU A 62 17.04 10.21 0.22
C LEU A 62 17.40 10.02 -1.26
N PRO A 63 18.49 10.66 -1.77
CA PRO A 63 18.86 10.57 -3.20
C PRO A 63 19.13 9.16 -3.72
N GLY A 64 19.50 8.25 -2.82
CA GLY A 64 19.73 6.82 -3.13
C GLY A 64 18.49 5.93 -3.03
N LEU A 65 17.28 6.50 -2.89
CA LEU A 65 16.04 5.74 -2.74
C LEU A 65 15.86 4.69 -3.83
N LYS A 66 15.57 3.45 -3.44
CA LYS A 66 15.30 2.31 -4.34
C LYS A 66 14.03 1.56 -3.99
N CYS A 67 13.60 1.63 -2.74
CA CYS A 67 12.38 0.99 -2.28
C CYS A 67 11.62 1.93 -1.35
N PHE A 68 10.31 1.97 -1.50
CA PHE A 68 9.44 2.67 -0.57
C PHE A 68 8.16 1.90 -0.32
N SER A 69 7.55 2.13 0.83
CA SER A 69 6.26 1.56 1.18
C SER A 69 5.43 2.51 2.03
N GLY A 70 4.13 2.28 2.06
CA GLY A 70 3.21 3.03 2.92
C GLY A 70 1.76 2.70 2.61
N HIS A 71 0.89 3.04 3.55
CA HIS A 71 -0.55 2.89 3.36
C HIS A 71 -1.11 3.81 2.28
N ALA A 72 -0.43 4.92 1.99
CA ALA A 72 -0.81 5.87 0.96
C ALA A 72 -0.32 5.50 -0.44
N VAL A 73 0.54 4.47 -0.56
CA VAL A 73 1.07 3.99 -1.84
C VAL A 73 0.03 3.15 -2.55
N THR A 74 -0.30 3.51 -3.78
CA THR A 74 -1.25 2.78 -4.63
C THR A 74 -0.74 2.71 -6.07
N PRO A 75 -1.09 1.66 -6.85
CA PRO A 75 -0.61 1.54 -8.23
C PRO A 75 -1.30 2.50 -9.19
N TYR A 76 -2.42 3.10 -8.80
CA TYR A 76 -3.17 4.07 -9.62
C TYR A 76 -2.78 5.54 -9.35
N SER A 77 -1.95 5.79 -8.33
CA SER A 77 -1.44 7.13 -8.06
C SER A 77 -0.44 7.57 -9.14
N ASP A 78 -0.57 8.79 -9.62
CA ASP A 78 0.45 9.36 -10.50
C ASP A 78 1.67 9.78 -9.69
N LEU A 79 2.74 9.02 -9.85
CA LEU A 79 4.03 9.28 -9.22
C LEU A 79 5.01 10.02 -10.14
N GLY A 80 4.57 10.44 -11.33
CA GLY A 80 5.38 11.21 -12.27
C GLY A 80 6.58 10.46 -12.87
N ARG A 81 6.60 9.12 -12.77
CA ARG A 81 7.68 8.25 -13.29
C ARG A 81 7.11 7.03 -14.01
N PRO A 82 6.44 7.21 -15.15
CA PRO A 82 5.81 6.11 -15.87
C PRO A 82 6.83 5.03 -16.23
N GLY A 83 6.48 3.77 -15.98
CA GLY A 83 7.30 2.59 -16.29
C GLY A 83 8.55 2.39 -15.42
N LYS A 84 8.89 3.33 -14.54
CA LYS A 84 10.06 3.26 -13.64
C LYS A 84 9.73 2.78 -12.24
N ILE A 85 8.45 2.55 -11.93
CA ILE A 85 8.02 2.06 -10.63
C ILE A 85 7.47 0.66 -10.80
N LYS A 86 8.04 -0.26 -10.04
CA LYS A 86 7.59 -1.66 -9.99
C LYS A 86 6.81 -1.85 -8.70
N TYR A 87 5.54 -2.17 -8.85
CA TYR A 87 4.66 -2.37 -7.69
C TYR A 87 4.66 -3.82 -7.25
N ILE A 88 4.72 -4.03 -5.95
CA ILE A 88 4.51 -5.34 -5.32
C ILE A 88 3.51 -5.18 -4.18
N THR A 89 2.78 -6.23 -3.90
CA THR A 89 1.86 -6.30 -2.77
C THR A 89 1.79 -7.73 -2.21
N ILE A 90 1.29 -7.86 -1.00
CA ILE A 90 0.89 -9.13 -0.42
C ILE A 90 -0.61 -9.09 -0.22
N MET A 91 -1.29 -10.07 -0.79
CA MET A 91 -2.71 -10.29 -0.59
C MET A 91 -2.93 -11.44 0.39
N ARG A 92 -4.02 -11.40 1.08
CA ARG A 92 -4.47 -12.45 2.00
C ARG A 92 -5.84 -12.94 1.53
N ASP A 93 -6.19 -14.16 1.90
CA ASP A 93 -7.57 -14.64 1.78
C ASP A 93 -8.54 -13.57 2.30
N PRO A 94 -9.53 -13.15 1.51
CA PRO A 94 -10.39 -12.01 1.87
C PRO A 94 -11.12 -12.20 3.18
N VAL A 95 -11.63 -13.41 3.46
CA VAL A 95 -12.35 -13.73 4.69
C VAL A 95 -11.42 -13.65 5.89
N LYS A 96 -10.24 -14.28 5.79
CA LYS A 96 -9.23 -14.25 6.87
C LYS A 96 -8.71 -12.82 7.12
N ARG A 97 -8.59 -12.01 6.07
CA ARG A 97 -8.21 -10.60 6.22
C ARG A 97 -9.31 -9.83 6.95
N TYR A 98 -10.56 -10.03 6.55
CA TYR A 98 -11.71 -9.35 7.14
C TYR A 98 -11.87 -9.66 8.62
N LEU A 99 -11.80 -10.93 8.99
CA LEU A 99 -11.81 -11.37 10.40
C LEU A 99 -10.67 -10.74 11.20
N SER A 100 -9.46 -10.69 10.62
CA SER A 100 -8.31 -10.03 11.26
C SER A 100 -8.48 -8.52 11.40
N GLN A 101 -9.22 -7.89 10.49
CA GLN A 101 -9.57 -6.47 10.56
C GLN A 101 -10.57 -6.22 11.69
N TYR A 102 -11.60 -7.05 11.80
CA TYR A 102 -12.60 -7.00 12.87
C TYR A 102 -11.95 -7.13 14.26
N GLN A 103 -11.13 -8.16 14.46
CA GLN A 103 -10.40 -8.35 15.71
C GLN A 103 -9.56 -7.11 16.07
N HIS A 104 -8.82 -6.58 15.10
CA HIS A 104 -8.01 -5.39 15.31
C HIS A 104 -8.84 -4.14 15.61
N TRP A 105 -10.02 -4.02 15.02
CA TRP A 105 -10.94 -2.92 15.29
C TRP A 105 -11.39 -2.92 16.75
N ILE A 106 -11.85 -4.07 17.25
CA ILE A 106 -12.26 -4.22 18.66
C ILE A 106 -11.10 -3.92 19.62
N GLU A 107 -9.92 -4.51 19.34
CA GLU A 107 -8.73 -4.28 20.17
C GLU A 107 -8.30 -2.81 20.24
N LYS A 108 -8.43 -2.10 19.12
CA LYS A 108 -8.00 -0.71 19.01
C LYS A 108 -9.00 0.29 19.55
N THR A 109 -10.28 0.06 19.34
CA THR A 109 -11.34 1.00 19.70
C THR A 109 -11.92 0.72 21.07
N GLY A 110 -11.82 -0.53 21.56
CA GLY A 110 -12.52 -0.98 22.76
C GLY A 110 -14.05 -1.01 22.62
N LEU A 111 -14.57 -0.79 21.41
CA LEU A 111 -16.00 -0.82 21.12
C LEU A 111 -16.43 -2.27 20.89
N ASP A 112 -17.48 -2.67 21.57
CA ASP A 112 -18.16 -3.95 21.33
C ASP A 112 -19.13 -3.76 20.16
N VAL A 113 -18.60 -3.91 18.95
CA VAL A 113 -19.37 -3.84 17.70
C VAL A 113 -19.66 -5.26 17.26
N ASP A 114 -20.91 -5.59 17.02
CA ASP A 114 -21.28 -6.89 16.49
C ASP A 114 -20.65 -7.12 15.10
N PHE A 115 -20.39 -8.39 14.79
CA PHE A 115 -19.76 -8.72 13.50
C PHE A 115 -20.67 -8.39 12.32
N GLU A 116 -21.98 -8.55 12.46
CA GLU A 116 -22.99 -8.17 11.47
C GLU A 116 -22.93 -6.66 11.18
N ASP A 117 -22.89 -5.82 12.21
CA ASP A 117 -22.75 -4.36 12.05
C ASP A 117 -21.42 -3.98 11.42
N PHE A 118 -20.35 -4.71 11.75
CA PHE A 118 -19.02 -4.50 11.13
C PHE A 118 -19.02 -4.83 9.64
N LEU A 119 -19.84 -5.79 9.18
CA LEU A 119 -19.99 -6.14 7.77
C LEU A 119 -20.62 -5.01 6.94
N GLU A 120 -21.43 -4.17 7.55
CA GLU A 120 -22.10 -3.04 6.89
C GLU A 120 -21.19 -1.83 6.67
N ILE A 121 -19.95 -1.85 7.20
CA ILE A 121 -18.99 -0.77 7.00
C ILE A 121 -18.44 -0.83 5.56
N GLU A 122 -18.99 0.01 4.70
CA GLU A 122 -18.68 0.04 3.26
C GLU A 122 -17.18 0.25 2.97
N GLU A 123 -16.50 1.08 3.76
CA GLU A 123 -15.08 1.37 3.59
C GLU A 123 -14.18 0.15 3.77
N LEU A 124 -14.64 -0.87 4.49
CA LEU A 124 -13.91 -2.11 4.72
C LEU A 124 -14.24 -3.21 3.70
N SER A 125 -15.37 -3.04 2.98
CA SER A 125 -15.78 -3.95 1.92
C SER A 125 -14.81 -3.88 0.73
N ASN A 126 -14.53 -5.03 0.12
CA ASN A 126 -13.65 -5.16 -1.05
C ASN A 126 -12.31 -4.41 -0.95
N PHE A 127 -11.82 -4.21 0.28
CA PHE A 127 -10.68 -3.33 0.58
C PHE A 127 -9.44 -3.63 -0.26
N GLN A 128 -9.10 -4.91 -0.49
CA GLN A 128 -7.93 -5.29 -1.28
C GLN A 128 -8.10 -4.86 -2.74
N THR A 129 -9.27 -5.07 -3.31
CA THR A 129 -9.61 -4.68 -4.69
C THR A 129 -9.54 -3.16 -4.83
N ARG A 130 -10.21 -2.42 -3.96
CA ARG A 130 -10.21 -0.94 -3.99
C ARG A 130 -8.82 -0.37 -3.77
N LYS A 131 -8.04 -0.94 -2.87
CA LYS A 131 -6.67 -0.51 -2.60
C LYS A 131 -5.76 -0.64 -3.82
N TYR A 132 -6.01 -1.63 -4.67
CA TYR A 132 -5.19 -1.90 -5.83
C TYR A 132 -5.73 -1.25 -7.11
N ALA A 133 -7.04 -1.27 -7.32
CA ALA A 133 -7.69 -0.70 -8.51
C ALA A 133 -8.16 0.75 -8.34
N GLY A 134 -8.34 1.23 -7.13
CA GLY A 134 -8.93 2.54 -6.81
C GLY A 134 -10.47 2.53 -6.79
N ARG A 135 -11.08 1.40 -7.10
CA ARG A 135 -12.53 1.17 -7.14
C ARG A 135 -12.85 -0.32 -6.96
N ASP A 136 -14.12 -0.65 -6.81
CA ASP A 136 -14.60 -2.03 -6.72
C ASP A 136 -14.69 -2.68 -8.11
N ASP A 137 -13.53 -2.83 -8.76
CA ASP A 137 -13.39 -3.42 -10.09
C ASP A 137 -12.28 -4.47 -10.07
N LEU A 138 -12.68 -5.73 -10.01
CA LEU A 138 -11.75 -6.86 -9.94
C LEU A 138 -10.90 -7.00 -11.21
N ASP A 139 -11.46 -6.67 -12.37
CA ASP A 139 -10.73 -6.78 -13.63
C ASP A 139 -9.68 -5.67 -13.77
N GLU A 140 -9.97 -4.47 -13.27
CA GLU A 140 -8.96 -3.42 -13.15
C GLU A 140 -7.87 -3.81 -12.15
N ALA A 141 -8.23 -4.41 -11.01
CA ALA A 141 -7.24 -4.87 -10.02
C ALA A 141 -6.29 -5.94 -10.58
N LYS A 142 -6.78 -6.83 -11.46
CA LYS A 142 -5.96 -7.86 -12.12
C LYS A 142 -5.01 -7.30 -13.18
N ARG A 143 -5.35 -6.16 -13.78
CA ARG A 143 -4.52 -5.50 -14.81
C ARG A 143 -3.36 -4.68 -14.24
N ARG A 144 -3.45 -4.27 -12.98
CA ARG A 144 -2.41 -3.50 -12.27
C ARG A 144 -1.28 -4.39 -11.76
#